data_047ca687220d3080ab61f7c78f464c3f
#
_entry.id   047ca687220d3080ab61f7c78f464c3f
#
_cell.length_a   1.000
_cell.length_b   1.000
_cell.length_c   1.000
_cell.angle_alpha   90.00
_cell.angle_beta   90.00
_cell.angle_gamma   90.00
#
_symmetry.space_group_name_H-M   'P 1'
#
loop_
_entity.id
_entity.type
_entity.pdbx_description
1 polymer ?
#
loop_
_entity_poly.entity_id
_entity_poly.type
_entity_poly.pdbx_seq_one_letter_code
_entity_poly.pdbx_strand_id
1 'polypeptide(L)'
;MVISIPNFIREIMIRIESAGYEAFVVGGSLRDILLGKEPHDWDVTTSALPETVASLFPDKHVIPTGLKHGTVTVVSEGEPVEITTYRVDGEYTDSRRPNEVTFTRNIEEDLSRRDFTVNALAYNEKRGLLDLFGGRSDLENKLIRAVGDPEKRFTEDALRIMRAFRFSAQLGFDIEENTLAAAKKLAARLKNIARERIGSEFMRLLASAYPEKALSMMENAIFEVLPVGELEKDRYHLVEKLDNSAEARLALLLYGKTKEELLCVAHELRLSNDQKHRLLLLASPHEVDLGLTPVSARLFLRHYGDEADAAARMLAILGVISPEFEALASEEAAKDPCLSPDALAIGGGDIISLGIASGKEVGALLSRLLDEVIRDPSLNEREKLIDKAKSFSGIK
;
A
#
# COMPACT_ATOMS: atom_id res chain seq x y z
N MET A 1 8.31 -23.43 24.97
CA MET A 1 7.13 -22.71 24.47
C MET A 1 6.54 -23.57 23.35
N VAL A 2 5.26 -23.93 23.43
CA VAL A 2 4.58 -24.65 22.35
C VAL A 2 3.86 -23.60 21.50
N ILE A 3 4.21 -23.53 20.22
CA ILE A 3 3.58 -22.63 19.26
C ILE A 3 2.49 -23.44 18.52
N SER A 4 1.27 -22.91 18.48
CA SER A 4 0.18 -23.54 17.74
C SER A 4 0.37 -23.31 16.25
N ILE A 5 0.53 -24.39 15.51
CA ILE A 5 0.65 -24.38 14.04
C ILE A 5 -0.63 -25.01 13.47
N PRO A 6 -1.25 -24.44 12.41
CA PRO A 6 -2.39 -25.05 11.74
C PRO A 6 -2.09 -26.46 11.21
N ASN A 7 -3.13 -27.30 11.13
CA ASN A 7 -2.95 -28.68 10.73
C ASN A 7 -2.39 -28.82 9.30
N PHE A 8 -2.81 -27.96 8.37
CA PHE A 8 -2.31 -28.00 6.99
C PHE A 8 -0.81 -27.69 6.88
N ILE A 9 -0.27 -26.81 7.75
CA ILE A 9 1.18 -26.54 7.83
C ILE A 9 1.91 -27.71 8.48
N ARG A 10 1.35 -28.25 9.58
CA ARG A 10 1.91 -29.41 10.27
C ARG A 10 2.00 -30.63 9.33
N GLU A 11 0.97 -30.88 8.51
CA GLU A 11 0.98 -31.95 7.52
C GLU A 11 2.12 -31.80 6.50
N ILE A 12 2.31 -30.57 5.98
CA ILE A 12 3.41 -30.26 5.06
C ILE A 12 4.76 -30.56 5.72
N MET A 13 4.97 -30.07 6.95
CA MET A 13 6.23 -30.27 7.67
C MET A 13 6.49 -31.75 7.96
N ILE A 14 5.50 -32.52 8.44
CA ILE A 14 5.61 -33.95 8.71
C ILE A 14 5.98 -34.70 7.42
N ARG A 15 5.39 -34.36 6.28
CA ARG A 15 5.68 -35.03 5.01
C ARG A 15 7.14 -34.81 4.58
N ILE A 16 7.64 -33.57 4.70
CA ILE A 16 9.04 -33.24 4.43
C ILE A 16 9.98 -33.98 5.41
N GLU A 17 9.67 -33.96 6.70
CA GLU A 17 10.49 -34.62 7.71
C GLU A 17 10.49 -36.16 7.58
N SER A 18 9.36 -36.75 7.18
CA SER A 18 9.27 -38.19 6.91
C SER A 18 10.12 -38.64 5.73
N ALA A 19 10.41 -37.72 4.80
CA ALA A 19 11.34 -37.95 3.71
C ALA A 19 12.83 -37.73 4.08
N GLY A 20 13.13 -37.45 5.36
CA GLY A 20 14.50 -37.31 5.90
C GLY A 20 15.07 -35.89 5.81
N TYR A 21 14.23 -34.88 5.60
CA TYR A 21 14.64 -33.48 5.52
C TYR A 21 14.18 -32.71 6.77
N GLU A 22 14.81 -31.58 7.03
CA GLU A 22 14.33 -30.64 8.04
C GLU A 22 13.23 -29.71 7.46
N ALA A 23 12.28 -29.30 8.30
CA ALA A 23 11.27 -28.29 7.97
C ALA A 23 10.98 -27.40 9.17
N PHE A 24 10.90 -26.09 8.97
CA PHE A 24 10.61 -25.09 10.00
C PHE A 24 9.64 -24.05 9.48
N VAL A 25 8.70 -23.65 10.31
CA VAL A 25 7.96 -22.39 10.10
C VAL A 25 8.92 -21.24 10.38
N VAL A 26 8.89 -20.20 9.54
CA VAL A 26 9.82 -19.06 9.60
C VAL A 26 9.14 -17.74 9.24
N GLY A 27 9.87 -16.64 9.37
CA GLY A 27 9.49 -15.36 8.80
C GLY A 27 8.36 -14.64 9.53
N GLY A 28 7.51 -13.99 8.74
CA GLY A 28 6.44 -13.14 9.24
C GLY A 28 5.40 -13.86 10.07
N SER A 29 5.02 -15.08 9.67
CA SER A 29 4.05 -15.90 10.40
C SER A 29 4.49 -16.19 11.84
N LEU A 30 5.74 -16.58 12.01
CA LEU A 30 6.26 -16.88 13.35
C LEU A 30 6.37 -15.63 14.22
N ARG A 31 6.83 -14.52 13.67
CA ARG A 31 6.82 -13.22 14.34
C ARG A 31 5.41 -12.84 14.81
N ASP A 32 4.42 -12.95 13.92
CA ASP A 32 3.06 -12.53 14.21
C ASP A 32 2.42 -13.39 15.31
N ILE A 33 2.66 -14.71 15.31
CA ILE A 33 2.24 -15.60 16.39
C ILE A 33 2.89 -15.19 17.73
N LEU A 34 4.18 -14.89 17.74
CA LEU A 34 4.89 -14.46 18.95
C LEU A 34 4.37 -13.12 19.49
N LEU A 35 3.81 -12.27 18.62
CA LEU A 35 3.11 -11.04 18.97
C LEU A 35 1.63 -11.24 19.32
N GLY A 36 1.13 -12.49 19.34
CA GLY A 36 -0.27 -12.80 19.60
C GLY A 36 -1.23 -12.40 18.46
N LYS A 37 -0.72 -12.26 17.24
CA LYS A 37 -1.49 -11.95 16.03
C LYS A 37 -1.72 -13.22 15.22
N GLU A 38 -2.80 -13.25 14.45
CA GLU A 38 -3.06 -14.31 13.49
C GLU A 38 -2.24 -14.07 12.20
N PRO A 39 -1.44 -15.04 11.74
CA PRO A 39 -0.68 -14.91 10.50
C PRO A 39 -1.61 -14.94 9.29
N HIS A 40 -1.31 -14.11 8.29
CA HIS A 40 -2.00 -14.14 7.00
C HIS A 40 -1.32 -15.08 6.00
N ASP A 41 0.01 -15.13 6.00
CA ASP A 41 0.81 -15.94 5.07
C ASP A 41 1.69 -16.90 5.86
N TRP A 42 1.92 -18.10 5.32
CA TRP A 42 2.74 -19.11 5.96
C TRP A 42 3.96 -19.45 5.13
N ASP A 43 5.13 -19.25 5.74
CA ASP A 43 6.43 -19.59 5.16
C ASP A 43 7.03 -20.80 5.87
N VAL A 44 7.44 -21.79 5.11
CA VAL A 44 8.22 -22.94 5.57
C VAL A 44 9.59 -22.91 4.92
N THR A 45 10.64 -23.16 5.70
CA THR A 45 11.98 -23.37 5.14
C THR A 45 12.43 -24.81 5.37
N THR A 46 13.22 -25.38 4.44
CA THR A 46 13.58 -26.79 4.45
C THR A 46 14.98 -27.05 3.92
N SER A 47 15.60 -28.18 4.34
CA SER A 47 16.84 -28.70 3.75
C SER A 47 16.62 -29.48 2.45
N ALA A 48 15.36 -29.73 2.03
CA ALA A 48 15.02 -30.39 0.77
C ALA A 48 15.21 -29.43 -0.41
N LEU A 49 15.71 -29.93 -1.53
CA LEU A 49 15.79 -29.17 -2.78
C LEU A 49 14.39 -28.90 -3.37
N PRO A 50 14.21 -27.86 -4.18
CA PRO A 50 12.91 -27.49 -4.71
C PRO A 50 12.22 -28.60 -5.50
N GLU A 51 12.98 -29.36 -6.30
CA GLU A 51 12.48 -30.48 -7.09
C GLU A 51 12.02 -31.63 -6.17
N THR A 52 12.73 -31.85 -5.08
CA THR A 52 12.34 -32.82 -4.06
C THR A 52 11.02 -32.38 -3.39
N VAL A 53 10.93 -31.11 -2.99
CA VAL A 53 9.69 -30.57 -2.41
C VAL A 53 8.53 -30.79 -3.37
N ALA A 54 8.66 -30.44 -4.64
CA ALA A 54 7.60 -30.65 -5.64
C ALA A 54 7.19 -32.12 -5.76
N SER A 55 8.13 -33.05 -5.69
CA SER A 55 7.87 -34.50 -5.79
C SER A 55 7.19 -35.09 -4.55
N LEU A 56 7.33 -34.44 -3.38
CA LEU A 56 6.71 -34.90 -2.15
C LEU A 56 5.21 -34.63 -2.07
N PHE A 57 4.64 -33.78 -2.93
CA PHE A 57 3.23 -33.37 -2.92
C PHE A 57 2.51 -33.68 -4.23
N PRO A 58 2.51 -34.93 -4.74
CA PRO A 58 1.87 -35.28 -6.01
C PRO A 58 0.33 -35.17 -5.95
N ASP A 59 -0.23 -35.16 -4.76
CA ASP A 59 -1.66 -35.07 -4.45
C ASP A 59 -2.15 -33.63 -4.22
N LYS A 60 -1.25 -32.64 -4.23
CA LYS A 60 -1.55 -31.22 -4.00
C LYS A 60 -1.23 -30.38 -5.25
N HIS A 61 -1.84 -29.20 -5.34
CA HIS A 61 -1.48 -28.24 -6.38
C HIS A 61 -0.14 -27.58 -6.04
N VAL A 62 0.88 -27.83 -6.85
CA VAL A 62 2.24 -27.31 -6.66
C VAL A 62 2.54 -26.27 -7.74
N ILE A 63 2.93 -25.06 -7.32
CA ILE A 63 3.24 -23.94 -8.20
C ILE A 63 4.75 -23.71 -8.19
N PRO A 64 5.48 -24.03 -9.28
CA PRO A 64 6.96 -24.02 -9.31
C PRO A 64 7.57 -22.66 -9.71
N THR A 65 6.85 -21.55 -9.56
CA THR A 65 7.27 -20.23 -10.06
C THR A 65 8.57 -19.70 -9.46
N GLY A 66 8.96 -20.19 -8.28
CA GLY A 66 10.16 -19.77 -7.55
C GLY A 66 11.37 -20.73 -7.60
N LEU A 67 11.33 -21.80 -8.41
CA LEU A 67 12.36 -22.86 -8.43
C LEU A 67 13.80 -22.34 -8.50
N LYS A 68 14.06 -21.37 -9.38
CA LYS A 68 15.39 -20.75 -9.54
C LYS A 68 15.90 -20.05 -8.27
N HIS A 69 14.99 -19.69 -7.38
CA HIS A 69 15.29 -19.00 -6.11
C HIS A 69 15.11 -19.92 -4.90
N GLY A 70 14.83 -21.19 -5.14
CA GLY A 70 14.66 -22.18 -4.08
C GLY A 70 13.26 -22.24 -3.48
N THR A 71 12.25 -21.57 -4.05
CA THR A 71 10.90 -21.53 -3.49
C THR A 71 9.91 -22.31 -4.35
N VAL A 72 9.07 -23.10 -3.68
CA VAL A 72 7.93 -23.82 -4.27
C VAL A 72 6.70 -23.47 -3.44
N THR A 73 5.59 -23.15 -4.09
CA THR A 73 4.32 -22.93 -3.39
C THR A 73 3.48 -24.20 -3.46
N VAL A 74 3.04 -24.70 -2.31
CA VAL A 74 2.13 -25.85 -2.18
C VAL A 74 0.79 -25.35 -1.67
N VAL A 75 -0.28 -25.60 -2.40
CA VAL A 75 -1.65 -25.24 -1.95
C VAL A 75 -2.19 -26.38 -1.10
N SER A 76 -2.46 -26.10 0.17
CA SER A 76 -3.01 -27.05 1.14
C SER A 76 -4.24 -26.47 1.82
N GLU A 77 -5.36 -27.19 1.81
CA GLU A 77 -6.68 -26.74 2.33
C GLU A 77 -7.16 -25.40 1.70
N GLY A 78 -6.74 -25.11 0.45
CA GLY A 78 -7.06 -23.85 -0.24
C GLY A 78 -6.06 -22.72 0.02
N GLU A 79 -5.16 -22.89 0.98
CA GLU A 79 -4.17 -21.89 1.38
C GLU A 79 -2.81 -22.12 0.69
N PRO A 80 -2.19 -21.09 0.09
CA PRO A 80 -0.86 -21.17 -0.48
C PRO A 80 0.19 -21.15 0.63
N VAL A 81 1.10 -22.13 0.63
CA VAL A 81 2.23 -22.19 1.56
C VAL A 81 3.53 -22.10 0.77
N GLU A 82 4.33 -21.10 1.03
CA GLU A 82 5.65 -20.97 0.42
C GLU A 82 6.67 -21.83 1.16
N ILE A 83 7.30 -22.76 0.42
CA ILE A 83 8.33 -23.66 0.93
C ILE A 83 9.65 -23.29 0.26
N THR A 84 10.60 -22.76 1.05
CA THR A 84 11.89 -22.30 0.54
C THR A 84 13.01 -23.22 1.02
N THR A 85 13.85 -23.70 0.09
CA THR A 85 15.07 -24.44 0.41
C THR A 85 16.08 -23.55 1.12
N TYR A 86 16.76 -24.06 2.15
CA TYR A 86 17.85 -23.34 2.81
C TYR A 86 18.89 -22.92 1.77
N ARG A 87 19.33 -21.69 1.86
CA ARG A 87 20.26 -21.14 0.91
C ARG A 87 21.24 -20.15 1.54
N VAL A 88 22.38 -20.05 0.92
CA VAL A 88 23.36 -18.98 1.13
C VAL A 88 23.29 -18.08 -0.10
N ASP A 89 23.17 -16.79 0.12
CA ASP A 89 23.22 -15.83 -0.95
C ASP A 89 24.70 -15.61 -1.34
N GLY A 90 25.02 -15.77 -2.63
CA GLY A 90 26.36 -15.49 -3.17
C GLY A 90 26.68 -13.99 -3.19
N GLU A 91 27.77 -13.60 -3.85
CA GLU A 91 28.13 -12.18 -4.00
C GLU A 91 27.05 -11.41 -4.78
N TYR A 92 26.76 -10.22 -4.30
CA TYR A 92 25.80 -9.29 -4.91
C TYR A 92 26.56 -8.28 -5.78
N THR A 93 26.38 -8.34 -7.10
CA THR A 93 26.99 -7.36 -8.02
C THR A 93 26.12 -6.16 -8.29
N ASP A 94 24.79 -6.28 -8.17
CA ASP A 94 23.82 -5.25 -8.54
C ASP A 94 22.96 -4.72 -7.36
N SER A 95 23.34 -5.03 -6.11
CA SER A 95 22.61 -4.67 -4.89
C SER A 95 21.16 -5.20 -4.85
N ARG A 96 20.84 -6.25 -5.65
CA ARG A 96 19.47 -6.77 -5.77
C ARG A 96 19.36 -8.27 -5.62
N ARG A 97 20.19 -9.02 -6.35
CA ARG A 97 20.13 -10.49 -6.38
C ARG A 97 21.53 -11.04 -6.22
N PRO A 98 21.70 -12.11 -5.45
CA PRO A 98 22.94 -12.84 -5.53
C PRO A 98 23.09 -13.40 -6.95
N ASN A 99 24.30 -13.35 -7.50
CA ASN A 99 24.61 -13.90 -8.83
C ASN A 99 24.29 -15.37 -8.92
N GLU A 100 24.49 -16.07 -7.82
CA GLU A 100 24.17 -17.49 -7.65
C GLU A 100 23.54 -17.72 -6.28
N VAL A 101 22.54 -18.58 -6.24
CA VAL A 101 21.95 -19.10 -5.01
C VAL A 101 22.54 -20.47 -4.77
N THR A 102 23.29 -20.62 -3.70
CA THR A 102 23.82 -21.92 -3.29
C THR A 102 22.92 -22.53 -2.23
N PHE A 103 22.37 -23.70 -2.50
CA PHE A 103 21.57 -24.41 -1.51
C PHE A 103 22.47 -25.02 -0.43
N THR A 104 22.03 -24.93 0.82
CA THR A 104 22.71 -25.49 1.98
C THR A 104 21.80 -26.46 2.74
N ARG A 105 22.39 -27.24 3.62
CA ARG A 105 21.63 -28.06 4.59
C ARG A 105 21.63 -27.45 5.98
N ASN A 106 22.29 -26.29 6.14
CA ASN A 106 22.43 -25.64 7.45
C ASN A 106 21.41 -24.50 7.58
N ILE A 107 20.46 -24.66 8.50
CA ILE A 107 19.45 -23.63 8.79
C ILE A 107 20.08 -22.33 9.32
N GLU A 108 21.20 -22.39 10.03
CA GLU A 108 21.87 -21.20 10.56
C GLU A 108 22.33 -20.27 9.44
N GLU A 109 22.81 -20.85 8.33
CA GLU A 109 23.19 -20.09 7.14
C GLU A 109 21.96 -19.43 6.49
N ASP A 110 20.83 -20.14 6.38
CA ASP A 110 19.58 -19.56 5.86
C ASP A 110 19.04 -18.43 6.74
N LEU A 111 19.07 -18.58 8.05
CA LEU A 111 18.62 -17.55 8.97
C LEU A 111 19.57 -16.34 8.99
N SER A 112 20.89 -16.56 8.83
CA SER A 112 21.91 -15.50 8.86
C SER A 112 21.80 -14.52 7.71
N ARG A 113 21.23 -14.89 6.55
CA ARG A 113 21.06 -14.01 5.38
C ARG A 113 19.80 -13.17 5.43
N ARG A 114 18.90 -13.41 6.41
CA ARG A 114 17.63 -12.68 6.53
C ARG A 114 17.86 -11.21 6.87
N ASP A 115 16.83 -10.42 6.68
CA ASP A 115 16.90 -8.96 6.85
C ASP A 115 17.01 -8.55 8.33
N PHE A 116 16.03 -8.97 9.15
CA PHE A 116 15.90 -8.53 10.54
C PHE A 116 15.77 -9.72 11.48
N THR A 117 16.27 -9.54 12.72
CA THR A 117 16.26 -10.56 13.79
C THR A 117 14.86 -11.09 14.07
N VAL A 118 13.86 -10.20 14.08
CA VAL A 118 12.44 -10.53 14.30
C VAL A 118 11.84 -11.42 13.20
N ASN A 119 12.47 -11.50 12.04
CA ASN A 119 12.10 -12.37 10.92
C ASN A 119 13.06 -13.55 10.74
N ALA A 120 14.14 -13.63 11.55
CA ALA A 120 15.15 -14.68 11.52
C ALA A 120 14.93 -15.72 12.63
N LEU A 121 13.68 -15.96 12.96
CA LEU A 121 13.22 -17.00 13.89
C LEU A 121 12.76 -18.22 13.10
N ALA A 122 12.97 -19.42 13.64
CA ALA A 122 12.45 -20.65 13.07
C ALA A 122 11.83 -21.54 14.17
N TYR A 123 10.79 -22.28 13.80
CA TYR A 123 10.13 -23.17 14.75
C TYR A 123 9.74 -24.50 14.10
N ASN A 124 10.02 -25.59 14.81
CA ASN A 124 9.34 -26.85 14.58
C ASN A 124 9.05 -27.57 15.92
N GLU A 125 8.12 -28.52 15.89
CA GLU A 125 7.67 -29.17 17.12
C GLU A 125 8.77 -30.03 17.80
N LYS A 126 9.76 -30.55 17.04
CA LYS A 126 10.84 -31.41 17.57
C LYS A 126 11.96 -30.61 18.21
N ARG A 127 12.35 -29.48 17.59
CA ARG A 127 13.48 -28.66 18.05
C ARG A 127 13.05 -27.43 18.86
N GLY A 128 11.76 -27.12 18.85
CA GLY A 128 11.23 -25.90 19.50
C GLY A 128 11.56 -24.63 18.69
N LEU A 129 11.56 -23.50 19.38
CA LEU A 129 11.90 -22.20 18.81
C LEU A 129 13.43 -22.06 18.71
N LEU A 130 13.90 -21.84 17.49
CA LEU A 130 15.29 -21.54 17.16
C LEU A 130 15.43 -20.02 16.97
N ASP A 131 16.19 -19.38 17.85
CA ASP A 131 16.50 -17.96 17.86
C ASP A 131 18.01 -17.76 17.98
N LEU A 132 18.69 -17.62 16.86
CA LEU A 132 20.15 -17.50 16.80
C LEU A 132 20.64 -16.05 16.88
N PHE A 133 19.76 -15.10 16.66
CA PHE A 133 20.12 -13.68 16.51
C PHE A 133 19.39 -12.76 17.51
N GLY A 134 18.72 -13.33 18.53
CA GLY A 134 18.04 -12.57 19.56
C GLY A 134 16.73 -11.93 19.13
N GLY A 135 16.09 -12.48 18.10
CA GLY A 135 14.85 -11.97 17.53
C GLY A 135 13.69 -11.91 18.53
N ARG A 136 13.63 -12.89 19.47
CA ARG A 136 12.63 -12.88 20.53
C ARG A 136 12.82 -11.68 21.47
N SER A 137 14.06 -11.42 21.89
CA SER A 137 14.39 -10.25 22.72
C SER A 137 14.05 -8.95 22.00
N ASP A 138 14.33 -8.86 20.70
CA ASP A 138 14.00 -7.66 19.89
C ASP A 138 12.47 -7.50 19.75
N LEU A 139 11.69 -8.60 19.65
CA LEU A 139 10.23 -8.52 19.68
C LEU A 139 9.71 -7.99 21.03
N GLU A 140 10.25 -8.50 22.15
CA GLU A 140 9.89 -8.06 23.51
C GLU A 140 10.24 -6.58 23.73
N ASN A 141 11.38 -6.12 23.18
CA ASN A 141 11.85 -4.72 23.26
C ASN A 141 11.30 -3.81 22.14
N LYS A 142 10.47 -4.35 21.24
CA LYS A 142 9.89 -3.62 20.11
C LYS A 142 10.96 -2.96 19.22
N LEU A 143 11.98 -3.72 18.83
CA LEU A 143 13.10 -3.25 18.00
C LEU A 143 13.14 -3.96 16.65
N ILE A 144 13.44 -3.20 15.61
CA ILE A 144 13.82 -3.70 14.28
C ILE A 144 15.35 -3.61 14.19
N ARG A 145 16.01 -4.76 14.28
CA ARG A 145 17.47 -4.90 14.21
C ARG A 145 17.85 -5.74 13.00
N ALA A 146 18.82 -5.30 12.22
CA ALA A 146 19.40 -6.11 11.14
C ALA A 146 20.11 -7.35 11.69
N VAL A 147 20.04 -8.47 10.94
CA VAL A 147 20.79 -9.67 11.29
C VAL A 147 22.28 -9.45 11.04
N GLY A 148 23.10 -9.56 12.08
CA GLY A 148 24.56 -9.35 11.99
C GLY A 148 24.94 -7.89 11.75
N ASP A 149 25.79 -7.62 10.75
CA ASP A 149 26.25 -6.27 10.42
C ASP A 149 25.24 -5.54 9.52
N PRO A 150 24.63 -4.42 9.98
CA PRO A 150 23.65 -3.67 9.21
C PRO A 150 24.21 -3.11 7.90
N GLU A 151 25.45 -2.60 7.89
CA GLU A 151 26.04 -2.04 6.67
C GLU A 151 26.24 -3.12 5.61
N LYS A 152 26.66 -4.31 6.01
CA LYS A 152 26.76 -5.46 5.13
C LYS A 152 25.37 -5.85 4.58
N ARG A 153 24.35 -5.98 5.45
CA ARG A 153 22.99 -6.35 5.06
C ARG A 153 22.37 -5.37 4.05
N PHE A 154 22.54 -4.07 4.25
CA PHE A 154 22.03 -3.04 3.34
C PHE A 154 22.87 -2.89 2.07
N THR A 155 24.13 -3.29 2.10
CA THR A 155 24.97 -3.34 0.89
C THR A 155 24.59 -4.51 -0.01
N GLU A 156 24.20 -5.66 0.54
CA GLU A 156 23.72 -6.83 -0.19
C GLU A 156 22.39 -6.54 -0.91
N ASP A 157 21.39 -6.06 -0.24
CA ASP A 157 20.11 -5.61 -0.84
C ASP A 157 19.67 -4.30 -0.18
N ALA A 158 19.86 -3.20 -0.89
CA ALA A 158 19.49 -1.88 -0.41
C ALA A 158 17.99 -1.72 -0.17
N LEU A 159 17.12 -2.57 -0.74
CA LEU A 159 15.69 -2.55 -0.42
C LEU A 159 15.43 -2.83 1.07
N ARG A 160 16.33 -3.54 1.75
CA ARG A 160 16.22 -3.77 3.20
C ARG A 160 16.15 -2.48 4.00
N ILE A 161 16.70 -1.36 3.47
CA ILE A 161 16.55 -0.02 4.06
C ILE A 161 15.06 0.37 4.10
N MET A 162 14.37 0.27 2.97
CA MET A 162 12.92 0.56 2.93
C MET A 162 12.11 -0.40 3.79
N ARG A 163 12.51 -1.68 3.81
CA ARG A 163 11.87 -2.69 4.65
C ARG A 163 12.01 -2.40 6.15
N ALA A 164 13.16 -1.84 6.61
CA ALA A 164 13.35 -1.41 7.99
C ALA A 164 12.30 -0.35 8.39
N PHE A 165 12.14 0.69 7.58
CA PHE A 165 11.13 1.73 7.80
C PHE A 165 9.71 1.18 7.72
N ARG A 166 9.43 0.31 6.73
CA ARG A 166 8.10 -0.31 6.61
C ARG A 166 7.76 -1.19 7.82
N PHE A 167 8.69 -2.02 8.31
CA PHE A 167 8.43 -2.84 9.49
C PHE A 167 8.26 -1.99 10.75
N SER A 168 9.00 -0.90 10.88
CA SER A 168 8.77 0.08 11.94
C SER A 168 7.35 0.66 11.88
N ALA A 169 6.90 1.10 10.70
CA ALA A 169 5.52 1.59 10.49
C ALA A 169 4.45 0.51 10.73
N GLN A 170 4.71 -0.73 10.36
CA GLN A 170 3.75 -1.82 10.47
C GLN A 170 3.59 -2.32 11.92
N LEU A 171 4.69 -2.39 12.66
CA LEU A 171 4.72 -2.98 14.00
C LEU A 171 4.69 -1.92 15.12
N GLY A 172 4.95 -0.65 14.81
CA GLY A 172 5.13 0.41 15.79
C GLY A 172 6.46 0.31 16.56
N PHE A 173 7.44 -0.45 16.01
CA PHE A 173 8.72 -0.69 16.63
C PHE A 173 9.73 0.38 16.30
N ASP A 174 10.68 0.62 17.20
CA ASP A 174 11.85 1.44 16.92
C ASP A 174 12.85 0.70 16.05
N ILE A 175 13.63 1.43 15.24
CA ILE A 175 14.76 0.83 14.54
C ILE A 175 15.98 0.95 15.46
N GLU A 176 16.69 -0.15 15.69
CA GLU A 176 17.89 -0.19 16.51
C GLU A 176 18.95 0.80 15.97
N GLU A 177 19.69 1.45 16.88
CA GLU A 177 20.53 2.61 16.59
C GLU A 177 21.54 2.37 15.45
N ASN A 178 22.31 1.27 15.49
CA ASN A 178 23.28 0.96 14.44
C ASN A 178 22.59 0.62 13.12
N THR A 179 21.43 -0.04 13.17
CA THR A 179 20.60 -0.36 12.01
C THR A 179 20.08 0.92 11.36
N LEU A 180 19.57 1.87 12.15
CA LEU A 180 19.10 3.16 11.67
C LEU A 180 20.24 4.01 11.10
N ALA A 181 21.40 4.05 11.77
CA ALA A 181 22.58 4.77 11.29
C ALA A 181 23.06 4.23 9.94
N ALA A 182 23.12 2.90 9.79
CA ALA A 182 23.47 2.27 8.52
C ALA A 182 22.43 2.55 7.41
N ALA A 183 21.12 2.54 7.76
CA ALA A 183 20.06 2.86 6.80
C ALA A 183 20.20 4.30 6.27
N LYS A 184 20.44 5.27 7.13
CA LYS A 184 20.67 6.67 6.76
C LYS A 184 21.94 6.85 5.93
N LYS A 185 23.06 6.22 6.34
CA LYS A 185 24.34 6.25 5.64
C LYS A 185 24.25 5.70 4.22
N LEU A 186 23.50 4.64 4.03
CA LEU A 186 23.41 3.90 2.78
C LEU A 186 22.16 4.24 1.95
N ALA A 187 21.34 5.22 2.37
CA ALA A 187 20.09 5.60 1.69
C ALA A 187 20.26 5.86 0.19
N ALA A 188 21.37 6.52 -0.22
CA ALA A 188 21.65 6.79 -1.63
C ALA A 188 21.72 5.52 -2.52
N ARG A 189 21.97 4.33 -1.93
CA ARG A 189 21.97 3.06 -2.67
C ARG A 189 20.58 2.63 -3.15
N LEU A 190 19.51 3.24 -2.62
CA LEU A 190 18.15 3.02 -3.11
C LEU A 190 18.00 3.38 -4.59
N LYS A 191 18.82 4.28 -5.13
CA LYS A 191 18.86 4.60 -6.57
C LYS A 191 19.11 3.38 -7.45
N ASN A 192 19.80 2.38 -6.93
CA ASN A 192 20.14 1.16 -7.67
C ASN A 192 19.00 0.12 -7.64
N ILE A 193 17.95 0.36 -6.86
CA ILE A 193 16.82 -0.57 -6.73
C ILE A 193 15.73 -0.21 -7.73
N ALA A 194 15.10 -1.23 -8.30
CA ALA A 194 13.94 -1.02 -9.19
C ALA A 194 12.86 -0.19 -8.50
N ARG A 195 12.43 0.89 -9.14
CA ARG A 195 11.46 1.85 -8.58
C ARG A 195 10.15 1.20 -8.17
N GLU A 196 9.70 0.18 -8.89
CA GLU A 196 8.53 -0.62 -8.54
C GLU A 196 8.63 -1.25 -7.14
N ARG A 197 9.81 -1.79 -6.79
CA ARG A 197 10.04 -2.39 -5.45
C ARG A 197 10.03 -1.32 -4.36
N ILE A 198 10.66 -0.17 -4.61
CA ILE A 198 10.66 0.97 -3.67
C ILE A 198 9.24 1.48 -3.48
N GLY A 199 8.52 1.72 -4.57
CA GLY A 199 7.13 2.17 -4.53
C GLY A 199 6.23 1.21 -3.76
N SER A 200 6.35 -0.10 -4.00
CA SER A 200 5.60 -1.12 -3.26
C SER A 200 5.87 -1.07 -1.75
N GLU A 201 7.13 -0.99 -1.31
CA GLU A 201 7.47 -0.91 0.11
C GLU A 201 6.98 0.41 0.73
N PHE A 202 7.09 1.54 0.00
CA PHE A 202 6.65 2.84 0.48
C PHE A 202 5.13 2.93 0.60
N MET A 203 4.37 2.45 -0.38
CA MET A 203 2.91 2.41 -0.30
C MET A 203 2.44 1.51 0.85
N ARG A 204 3.10 0.37 1.08
CA ARG A 204 2.84 -0.49 2.25
C ARG A 204 3.19 0.20 3.57
N LEU A 205 4.25 1.02 3.62
CA LEU A 205 4.58 1.84 4.78
C LEU A 205 3.45 2.82 5.06
N LEU A 206 2.99 3.55 4.05
CA LEU A 206 1.89 4.50 4.21
C LEU A 206 0.57 3.83 4.64
N ALA A 207 0.28 2.61 4.16
CA ALA A 207 -0.91 1.84 4.56
C ALA A 207 -0.81 1.24 5.98
N SER A 208 0.34 1.37 6.64
CA SER A 208 0.58 0.77 7.95
C SER A 208 -0.08 1.57 9.09
N ALA A 209 -0.07 0.97 10.31
CA ALA A 209 -0.70 1.58 11.48
C ALA A 209 0.08 2.78 12.06
N TYR A 210 1.42 2.81 11.86
CA TYR A 210 2.32 3.80 12.47
C TYR A 210 3.25 4.47 11.43
N PRO A 211 2.71 5.07 10.35
CA PRO A 211 3.53 5.66 9.29
C PRO A 211 4.32 6.87 9.75
N GLU A 212 3.80 7.70 10.66
CA GLU A 212 4.50 8.86 11.23
C GLU A 212 5.85 8.47 11.81
N LYS A 213 5.89 7.39 12.59
CA LYS A 213 7.11 6.90 13.24
C LYS A 213 8.21 6.63 12.22
N ALA A 214 7.88 5.97 11.12
CA ALA A 214 8.83 5.66 10.05
C ALA A 214 9.24 6.91 9.27
N LEU A 215 8.29 7.73 8.86
CA LEU A 215 8.54 8.97 8.11
C LEU A 215 9.49 9.91 8.87
N SER A 216 9.31 10.04 10.19
CA SER A 216 10.15 10.86 11.04
C SER A 216 11.61 10.36 11.13
N MET A 217 11.83 9.04 10.99
CA MET A 217 13.17 8.44 11.00
C MET A 217 13.85 8.43 9.64
N MET A 218 13.08 8.51 8.54
CA MET A 218 13.62 8.40 7.16
C MET A 218 14.59 9.55 6.81
N GLU A 219 14.37 10.76 7.36
CA GLU A 219 15.20 11.95 7.06
C GLU A 219 15.51 12.08 5.55
N ASN A 220 16.81 12.06 5.19
CA ASN A 220 17.22 12.18 3.79
C ASN A 220 16.83 10.98 2.92
N ALA A 221 16.56 9.81 3.50
CA ALA A 221 16.15 8.64 2.73
C ALA A 221 14.82 8.85 2.00
N ILE A 222 13.96 9.76 2.50
CA ILE A 222 12.68 10.06 1.85
C ILE A 222 12.85 10.69 0.47
N PHE A 223 13.93 11.48 0.26
CA PHE A 223 14.21 12.12 -1.04
C PHE A 223 14.67 11.12 -2.10
N GLU A 224 15.18 9.96 -1.69
CA GLU A 224 15.50 8.86 -2.60
C GLU A 224 14.22 8.10 -3.07
N VAL A 225 13.12 8.26 -2.31
CA VAL A 225 11.82 7.64 -2.59
C VAL A 225 10.92 8.61 -3.33
N LEU A 226 10.79 9.83 -2.83
CA LEU A 226 9.96 10.91 -3.37
C LEU A 226 10.87 12.01 -3.93
N PRO A 227 11.11 12.04 -5.25
CA PRO A 227 11.97 13.04 -5.90
C PRO A 227 11.23 14.37 -6.09
N VAL A 228 10.74 14.91 -5.01
CA VAL A 228 10.11 16.23 -4.93
C VAL A 228 10.92 17.12 -4.01
N GLY A 229 10.71 18.42 -4.09
CA GLY A 229 11.30 19.35 -3.17
C GLY A 229 10.98 19.05 -1.70
N GLU A 230 11.34 19.93 -0.82
CA GLU A 230 11.17 19.72 0.62
C GLU A 230 9.70 19.39 0.99
N LEU A 231 9.52 18.33 1.79
CA LEU A 231 8.23 17.96 2.35
C LEU A 231 8.01 18.71 3.65
N GLU A 232 6.79 19.12 3.89
CA GLU A 232 6.40 19.74 5.16
C GLU A 232 6.34 18.66 6.25
N LYS A 233 7.39 18.65 7.11
CA LYS A 233 7.52 17.65 8.19
C LYS A 233 6.36 17.68 9.17
N ASP A 234 5.72 18.83 9.33
CA ASP A 234 4.52 18.98 10.16
C ASP A 234 3.33 18.15 9.65
N ARG A 235 3.40 17.64 8.42
CA ARG A 235 2.38 16.74 7.88
C ARG A 235 2.58 15.28 8.30
N TYR A 236 3.76 14.88 8.77
CA TYR A 236 4.03 13.48 9.13
C TYR A 236 3.10 12.96 10.23
N HIS A 237 2.81 13.79 11.26
CA HIS A 237 1.87 13.41 12.32
C HIS A 237 0.40 13.45 11.88
N LEU A 238 0.09 14.08 10.73
CA LEU A 238 -1.27 14.15 10.22
C LEU A 238 -1.68 12.88 9.48
N VAL A 239 -0.71 12.11 8.91
CA VAL A 239 -1.03 10.92 8.13
C VAL A 239 -1.77 9.85 8.94
N GLU A 240 -1.53 9.75 10.25
CA GLU A 240 -2.20 8.77 11.12
C GLU A 240 -3.64 9.14 11.45
N LYS A 241 -4.04 10.40 11.22
CA LYS A 241 -5.43 10.86 11.37
C LYS A 241 -6.33 10.41 10.22
N LEU A 242 -5.72 10.03 9.07
CA LEU A 242 -6.42 9.40 7.95
C LEU A 242 -6.50 7.90 8.14
N ASP A 243 -7.51 7.28 7.53
CA ASP A 243 -7.61 5.83 7.42
C ASP A 243 -6.37 5.24 6.73
N ASN A 244 -6.19 3.92 6.77
CA ASN A 244 -5.02 3.24 6.22
C ASN A 244 -4.92 3.26 4.68
N SER A 245 -5.53 4.26 4.03
CA SER A 245 -5.40 4.49 2.59
C SER A 245 -4.04 5.08 2.26
N ALA A 246 -3.18 4.29 1.64
CA ALA A 246 -1.86 4.75 1.23
C ALA A 246 -1.92 5.93 0.28
N GLU A 247 -2.89 5.94 -0.64
CA GLU A 247 -3.08 6.99 -1.63
C GLU A 247 -3.51 8.31 -1.00
N ALA A 248 -4.45 8.27 -0.04
CA ALA A 248 -4.90 9.48 0.65
C ALA A 248 -3.78 10.06 1.53
N ARG A 249 -3.01 9.20 2.21
CA ARG A 249 -1.84 9.61 3.01
C ARG A 249 -0.72 10.17 2.14
N LEU A 250 -0.47 9.59 0.96
CA LEU A 250 0.47 10.14 -0.02
C LEU A 250 0.01 11.51 -0.51
N ALA A 251 -1.28 11.65 -0.82
CA ALA A 251 -1.85 12.92 -1.25
C ALA A 251 -1.75 14.00 -0.17
N LEU A 252 -1.98 13.66 1.11
CA LEU A 252 -1.80 14.57 2.24
C LEU A 252 -0.35 15.08 2.34
N LEU A 253 0.64 14.19 2.21
CA LEU A 253 2.05 14.56 2.24
C LEU A 253 2.45 15.50 1.09
N LEU A 254 1.82 15.32 -0.08
CA LEU A 254 2.15 16.03 -1.31
C LEU A 254 1.17 17.18 -1.63
N TYR A 255 0.19 17.44 -0.79
CA TYR A 255 -0.81 18.47 -1.03
C TYR A 255 -0.16 19.85 -1.31
N GLY A 256 -0.59 20.48 -2.41
CA GLY A 256 -0.06 21.77 -2.85
C GLY A 256 1.20 21.66 -3.72
N LYS A 257 1.71 20.47 -4.02
CA LYS A 257 2.76 20.28 -5.02
C LYS A 257 2.22 20.52 -6.43
N THR A 258 3.09 20.91 -7.34
CA THR A 258 2.70 21.13 -8.73
C THR A 258 2.28 19.83 -9.41
N LYS A 259 1.49 19.95 -10.49
CA LYS A 259 1.08 18.77 -11.27
C LYS A 259 2.27 17.99 -11.81
N GLU A 260 3.34 18.69 -12.21
CA GLU A 260 4.57 18.10 -12.72
C GLU A 260 5.28 17.28 -11.62
N GLU A 261 5.36 17.80 -10.39
CA GLU A 261 5.92 17.07 -9.25
C GLU A 261 5.08 15.83 -8.92
N LEU A 262 3.76 15.96 -8.88
CA LEU A 262 2.84 14.83 -8.62
C LEU A 262 2.95 13.74 -9.70
N LEU A 263 3.06 14.12 -10.97
CA LEU A 263 3.28 13.17 -12.07
C LEU A 263 4.64 12.49 -11.96
N CYS A 264 5.69 13.22 -11.56
CA CYS A 264 7.01 12.67 -11.30
C CYS A 264 6.94 11.61 -10.20
N VAL A 265 6.31 11.90 -9.05
CA VAL A 265 6.12 10.94 -7.97
C VAL A 265 5.35 9.71 -8.44
N ALA A 266 4.24 9.90 -9.16
CA ALA A 266 3.45 8.79 -9.67
C ALA A 266 4.26 7.87 -10.59
N HIS A 267 5.11 8.45 -11.43
CA HIS A 267 6.02 7.70 -12.30
C HIS A 267 7.08 6.93 -11.48
N GLU A 268 7.72 7.61 -10.54
CA GLU A 268 8.80 7.02 -9.74
C GLU A 268 8.31 5.91 -8.80
N LEU A 269 7.13 6.07 -8.20
CA LEU A 269 6.51 5.03 -7.38
C LEU A 269 5.80 3.94 -8.20
N ARG A 270 5.77 4.06 -9.54
CA ARG A 270 5.10 3.12 -10.44
C ARG A 270 3.62 2.93 -10.09
N LEU A 271 2.94 4.03 -9.77
CA LEU A 271 1.52 3.99 -9.45
C LEU A 271 0.69 3.54 -10.67
N SER A 272 -0.37 2.79 -10.43
CA SER A 272 -1.37 2.48 -11.46
C SER A 272 -2.05 3.74 -11.98
N ASN A 273 -2.76 3.65 -13.09
CA ASN A 273 -3.51 4.80 -13.62
C ASN A 273 -4.55 5.32 -12.63
N ASP A 274 -5.23 4.43 -11.91
CA ASP A 274 -6.24 4.79 -10.91
C ASP A 274 -5.58 5.48 -9.70
N GLN A 275 -4.48 4.93 -9.18
CA GLN A 275 -3.72 5.54 -8.09
C GLN A 275 -3.15 6.91 -8.49
N LYS A 276 -2.66 7.05 -9.72
CA LYS A 276 -2.19 8.33 -10.27
C LYS A 276 -3.33 9.36 -10.37
N HIS A 277 -4.48 8.93 -10.88
CA HIS A 277 -5.66 9.81 -10.96
C HIS A 277 -6.08 10.29 -9.59
N ARG A 278 -6.19 9.37 -8.62
CA ARG A 278 -6.53 9.66 -7.23
C ARG A 278 -5.52 10.61 -6.58
N LEU A 279 -4.23 10.39 -6.77
CA LEU A 279 -3.17 11.29 -6.27
C LEU A 279 -3.33 12.70 -6.83
N LEU A 280 -3.50 12.84 -8.15
CA LEU A 280 -3.66 14.14 -8.78
C LEU A 280 -4.93 14.86 -8.30
N LEU A 281 -6.03 14.13 -8.13
CA LEU A 281 -7.29 14.69 -7.67
C LEU A 281 -7.20 15.20 -6.22
N LEU A 282 -6.61 14.41 -5.33
CA LEU A 282 -6.57 14.73 -3.89
C LEU A 282 -5.45 15.72 -3.54
N ALA A 283 -4.27 15.62 -4.18
CA ALA A 283 -3.11 16.44 -3.80
C ALA A 283 -3.05 17.81 -4.50
N SER A 284 -3.79 17.98 -5.60
CA SER A 284 -3.84 19.29 -6.28
C SER A 284 -4.70 20.29 -5.50
N PRO A 285 -4.26 21.54 -5.36
CA PRO A 285 -5.14 22.59 -4.85
C PRO A 285 -6.38 22.70 -5.74
N HIS A 286 -7.54 22.83 -5.12
CA HIS A 286 -8.80 22.93 -5.85
C HIS A 286 -9.25 24.39 -5.97
N GLU A 287 -9.99 24.69 -7.03
CA GLU A 287 -10.59 26.02 -7.29
C GLU A 287 -12.07 26.08 -6.83
N VAL A 288 -12.53 25.10 -6.07
CA VAL A 288 -13.92 25.03 -5.60
C VAL A 288 -14.14 26.03 -4.48
N ASP A 289 -15.27 26.79 -4.56
CA ASP A 289 -15.69 27.63 -3.45
C ASP A 289 -16.02 26.79 -2.21
N LEU A 290 -15.34 27.06 -1.11
CA LEU A 290 -15.50 26.38 0.19
C LEU A 290 -16.39 27.17 1.17
N GLY A 291 -17.21 28.06 0.68
CA GLY A 291 -18.21 28.74 1.49
C GLY A 291 -19.18 27.76 2.16
N LEU A 292 -19.67 28.08 3.38
CA LEU A 292 -20.60 27.23 4.12
C LEU A 292 -22.01 27.31 3.52
N THR A 293 -22.15 26.86 2.26
CA THR A 293 -23.45 26.81 1.57
C THR A 293 -23.70 25.42 0.99
N PRO A 294 -24.95 24.97 0.89
CA PRO A 294 -25.28 23.69 0.24
C PRO A 294 -24.82 23.63 -1.21
N VAL A 295 -24.74 24.76 -1.91
CA VAL A 295 -24.23 24.82 -3.29
C VAL A 295 -22.73 24.53 -3.34
N SER A 296 -21.96 25.17 -2.47
CA SER A 296 -20.51 24.92 -2.37
C SER A 296 -20.22 23.46 -2.03
N ALA A 297 -20.98 22.86 -1.10
CA ALA A 297 -20.85 21.44 -0.75
C ALA A 297 -21.16 20.54 -1.97
N ARG A 298 -22.22 20.80 -2.73
CA ARG A 298 -22.54 20.02 -3.94
C ARG A 298 -21.51 20.18 -5.06
N LEU A 299 -20.94 21.38 -5.24
CA LEU A 299 -19.83 21.61 -6.17
C LEU A 299 -18.56 20.84 -5.74
N PHE A 300 -18.29 20.80 -4.43
CA PHE A 300 -17.22 19.99 -3.86
C PHE A 300 -17.44 18.50 -4.14
N LEU A 301 -18.63 17.97 -3.85
CA LEU A 301 -19.00 16.57 -4.14
C LEU A 301 -18.88 16.24 -5.63
N ARG A 302 -19.31 17.15 -6.52
CA ARG A 302 -19.15 16.99 -7.96
C ARG A 302 -17.67 16.94 -8.39
N HIS A 303 -16.83 17.78 -7.79
CA HIS A 303 -15.40 17.84 -8.13
C HIS A 303 -14.66 16.56 -7.76
N TYR A 304 -14.92 16.05 -6.56
CA TYR A 304 -14.19 14.88 -6.04
C TYR A 304 -14.89 13.54 -6.35
N GLY A 305 -16.18 13.54 -6.71
CA GLY A 305 -16.93 12.32 -7.02
C GLY A 305 -16.83 11.29 -5.89
N ASP A 306 -16.44 10.06 -6.22
CA ASP A 306 -16.33 8.96 -5.25
C ASP A 306 -15.23 9.21 -4.19
N GLU A 307 -14.32 10.15 -4.42
CA GLU A 307 -13.26 10.53 -3.47
C GLU A 307 -13.68 11.68 -2.52
N ALA A 308 -14.91 12.15 -2.59
CA ALA A 308 -15.34 13.34 -1.85
C ALA A 308 -15.21 13.20 -0.32
N ASP A 309 -15.53 12.04 0.24
CA ASP A 309 -15.37 11.77 1.68
C ASP A 309 -13.87 11.79 2.08
N ALA A 310 -13.03 11.11 1.33
CA ALA A 310 -11.57 11.09 1.56
C ALA A 310 -10.97 12.50 1.41
N ALA A 311 -11.41 13.27 0.41
CA ALA A 311 -10.98 14.64 0.19
C ALA A 311 -11.40 15.56 1.34
N ALA A 312 -12.67 15.50 1.76
CA ALA A 312 -13.19 16.32 2.85
C ALA A 312 -12.41 16.07 4.13
N ARG A 313 -12.25 14.80 4.51
CA ARG A 313 -11.49 14.42 5.70
C ARG A 313 -10.01 14.86 5.63
N MET A 314 -9.35 14.65 4.50
CA MET A 314 -7.96 15.07 4.29
C MET A 314 -7.82 16.60 4.40
N LEU A 315 -8.70 17.36 3.75
CA LEU A 315 -8.65 18.82 3.73
C LEU A 315 -9.00 19.41 5.09
N ALA A 316 -9.91 18.77 5.86
CA ALA A 316 -10.19 19.16 7.24
C ALA A 316 -8.97 18.94 8.15
N ILE A 317 -8.28 17.80 8.01
CA ILE A 317 -7.03 17.50 8.74
C ILE A 317 -5.93 18.50 8.40
N LEU A 318 -5.83 18.93 7.15
CA LEU A 318 -4.89 19.96 6.70
C LEU A 318 -5.32 21.39 7.11
N GLY A 319 -6.52 21.58 7.66
CA GLY A 319 -7.06 22.90 8.00
C GLY A 319 -7.44 23.75 6.79
N VAL A 320 -7.62 23.13 5.61
CA VAL A 320 -8.03 23.81 4.38
C VAL A 320 -9.54 24.07 4.37
N ILE A 321 -10.33 23.13 4.91
CA ILE A 321 -11.76 23.28 5.16
C ILE A 321 -12.04 23.25 6.66
N SER A 322 -13.14 23.89 7.07
CA SER A 322 -13.58 23.81 8.46
C SER A 322 -14.35 22.52 8.73
N PRO A 323 -14.42 22.05 10.00
CA PRO A 323 -15.24 20.90 10.38
C PRO A 323 -16.73 21.07 10.02
N GLU A 324 -17.22 22.30 10.02
CA GLU A 324 -18.60 22.63 9.62
C GLU A 324 -18.82 22.40 8.13
N PHE A 325 -17.81 22.67 7.28
CA PHE A 325 -17.90 22.38 5.85
C PHE A 325 -17.84 20.87 5.60
N GLU A 326 -16.98 20.13 6.30
CA GLU A 326 -16.91 18.67 6.22
C GLU A 326 -18.28 18.05 6.56
N ALA A 327 -18.90 18.50 7.67
CA ALA A 327 -20.22 18.04 8.07
C ALA A 327 -21.30 18.39 7.02
N LEU A 328 -21.26 19.61 6.46
CA LEU A 328 -22.19 20.04 5.42
C LEU A 328 -22.03 19.21 4.13
N ALA A 329 -20.81 18.91 3.71
CA ALA A 329 -20.55 18.06 2.55
C ALA A 329 -21.11 16.64 2.74
N SER A 330 -20.92 16.07 3.93
CA SER A 330 -21.48 14.76 4.30
C SER A 330 -23.03 14.79 4.34
N GLU A 331 -23.63 15.86 4.88
CA GLU A 331 -25.08 16.03 4.88
C GLU A 331 -25.66 16.16 3.46
N GLU A 332 -24.99 16.91 2.58
CA GLU A 332 -25.44 17.05 1.19
C GLU A 332 -25.25 15.75 0.41
N ALA A 333 -24.16 14.99 0.66
CA ALA A 333 -23.94 13.67 0.05
C ALA A 333 -25.06 12.67 0.42
N ALA A 334 -25.52 12.70 1.67
CA ALA A 334 -26.59 11.82 2.15
C ALA A 334 -27.96 12.08 1.48
N LYS A 335 -28.14 13.24 0.83
CA LYS A 335 -29.34 13.59 0.07
C LYS A 335 -29.34 13.01 -1.35
N ASP A 336 -28.32 12.29 -1.74
CA ASP A 336 -28.11 11.72 -3.09
C ASP A 336 -28.30 12.79 -4.20
N PRO A 337 -27.52 13.87 -4.20
CA PRO A 337 -27.72 14.99 -5.10
C PRO A 337 -27.39 14.62 -6.55
N CYS A 338 -28.10 15.25 -7.50
CA CYS A 338 -27.78 15.15 -8.92
C CYS A 338 -26.45 15.88 -9.22
N LEU A 339 -25.35 15.14 -9.40
CA LEU A 339 -24.01 15.68 -9.60
C LEU A 339 -23.40 15.37 -10.99
N SER A 340 -24.10 14.60 -11.81
CA SER A 340 -23.66 14.24 -13.15
C SER A 340 -24.77 14.46 -14.17
N PRO A 341 -24.44 14.71 -15.48
CA PRO A 341 -25.45 14.83 -16.52
C PRO A 341 -26.35 13.60 -16.65
N ASP A 342 -25.85 12.42 -16.33
CA ASP A 342 -26.60 11.16 -16.42
C ASP A 342 -27.66 11.02 -15.30
N ALA A 343 -27.53 11.79 -14.21
CA ALA A 343 -28.47 11.85 -13.11
C ALA A 343 -29.59 12.90 -13.30
N LEU A 344 -29.55 13.66 -14.41
CA LEU A 344 -30.64 14.60 -14.76
C LEU A 344 -31.91 13.83 -15.15
N ALA A 345 -33.08 14.39 -14.82
CA ALA A 345 -34.38 13.84 -15.20
C ALA A 345 -34.66 13.88 -16.74
N ILE A 346 -33.77 14.47 -17.52
CA ILE A 346 -33.76 14.40 -19.00
C ILE A 346 -32.35 14.04 -19.50
N GLY A 347 -32.30 13.36 -20.64
CA GLY A 347 -31.05 13.00 -21.30
C GLY A 347 -30.87 13.68 -22.66
N GLY A 348 -29.74 13.40 -23.31
CA GLY A 348 -29.45 13.93 -24.65
C GLY A 348 -30.50 13.55 -25.70
N GLY A 349 -31.11 12.37 -25.59
CA GLY A 349 -32.21 11.93 -26.45
C GLY A 349 -33.44 12.81 -26.39
N ASP A 350 -33.80 13.29 -25.19
CA ASP A 350 -34.92 14.23 -25.01
C ASP A 350 -34.66 15.57 -25.69
N ILE A 351 -33.45 16.10 -25.51
CA ILE A 351 -33.03 17.37 -26.10
C ILE A 351 -33.05 17.31 -27.64
N ILE A 352 -32.57 16.21 -28.21
CA ILE A 352 -32.55 16.00 -29.66
C ILE A 352 -33.97 15.81 -30.21
N SER A 353 -34.79 14.97 -29.54
CA SER A 353 -36.17 14.69 -30.01
C SER A 353 -37.09 15.92 -30.00
N LEU A 354 -36.82 16.84 -29.07
CA LEU A 354 -37.55 18.13 -28.96
C LEU A 354 -36.97 19.22 -29.89
N GLY A 355 -35.91 18.92 -30.67
CA GLY A 355 -35.30 19.88 -31.55
C GLY A 355 -34.57 21.05 -30.86
N ILE A 356 -34.25 20.88 -29.54
CA ILE A 356 -33.68 21.94 -28.73
C ILE A 356 -32.19 22.16 -29.05
N ALA A 357 -31.42 21.09 -29.24
CA ALA A 357 -30.00 21.12 -29.62
C ALA A 357 -29.61 19.83 -30.33
N SER A 358 -28.45 19.83 -31.00
CA SER A 358 -27.89 18.67 -31.72
C SER A 358 -26.37 18.61 -31.62
N GLY A 359 -25.82 17.43 -31.82
CA GLY A 359 -24.38 17.23 -31.84
C GLY A 359 -23.69 17.66 -30.52
N LYS A 360 -22.61 18.45 -30.62
CA LYS A 360 -21.82 18.90 -29.46
C LYS A 360 -22.59 19.84 -28.51
N GLU A 361 -23.63 20.51 -29.00
CA GLU A 361 -24.41 21.45 -28.19
C GLU A 361 -25.25 20.75 -27.15
N VAL A 362 -25.61 19.46 -27.34
CA VAL A 362 -26.37 18.65 -26.40
C VAL A 362 -25.60 18.51 -25.08
N GLY A 363 -24.32 18.14 -25.14
CA GLY A 363 -23.48 17.97 -23.95
C GLY A 363 -23.27 19.29 -23.19
N ALA A 364 -23.06 20.39 -23.94
CA ALA A 364 -22.94 21.71 -23.32
C ALA A 364 -24.24 22.16 -22.62
N LEU A 365 -25.38 21.86 -23.21
CA LEU A 365 -26.68 22.18 -22.64
C LEU A 365 -26.96 21.34 -21.38
N LEU A 366 -26.68 20.04 -21.42
CA LEU A 366 -26.80 19.17 -20.23
C LEU A 366 -25.90 19.63 -19.08
N SER A 367 -24.66 20.03 -19.37
CA SER A 367 -23.75 20.57 -18.36
C SER A 367 -24.31 21.85 -17.74
N ARG A 368 -24.89 22.74 -18.55
CA ARG A 368 -25.51 23.98 -18.07
C ARG A 368 -26.75 23.73 -17.24
N LEU A 369 -27.60 22.75 -17.63
CA LEU A 369 -28.73 22.32 -16.83
C LEU A 369 -28.32 21.74 -15.48
N LEU A 370 -27.24 20.93 -15.50
CA LEU A 370 -26.67 20.37 -14.26
C LEU A 370 -26.20 21.50 -13.32
N ASP A 371 -25.55 22.55 -13.83
CA ASP A 371 -25.14 23.69 -13.01
C ASP A 371 -26.33 24.38 -12.33
N GLU A 372 -27.49 24.47 -13.00
CA GLU A 372 -28.70 24.98 -12.41
C GLU A 372 -29.29 24.03 -11.33
N VAL A 373 -29.29 22.71 -11.60
CA VAL A 373 -29.77 21.71 -10.62
C VAL A 373 -28.87 21.65 -9.38
N ILE A 374 -27.56 21.81 -9.53
CA ILE A 374 -26.65 21.91 -8.40
C ILE A 374 -26.97 23.10 -7.51
N ARG A 375 -27.40 24.23 -8.09
CA ARG A 375 -27.85 25.42 -7.35
C ARG A 375 -29.21 25.19 -6.70
N ASP A 376 -30.13 24.61 -7.45
CA ASP A 376 -31.50 24.34 -7.01
C ASP A 376 -31.94 22.93 -7.40
N PRO A 377 -31.79 21.93 -6.50
CA PRO A 377 -32.15 20.53 -6.78
C PRO A 377 -33.64 20.33 -7.16
N SER A 378 -34.53 21.27 -6.77
CA SER A 378 -35.97 21.19 -7.11
C SER A 378 -36.21 21.33 -8.63
N LEU A 379 -35.20 21.74 -9.39
CA LEU A 379 -35.26 21.84 -10.85
C LEU A 379 -35.07 20.48 -11.54
N ASN A 380 -34.62 19.44 -10.83
CA ASN A 380 -34.42 18.12 -11.45
C ASN A 380 -35.73 17.36 -11.68
N GLU A 381 -36.64 17.99 -12.37
CA GLU A 381 -37.89 17.43 -12.84
C GLU A 381 -37.98 17.59 -14.37
N ARG A 382 -38.49 16.57 -15.07
CA ARG A 382 -38.50 16.51 -16.53
C ARG A 382 -39.04 17.79 -17.20
N GLU A 383 -40.21 18.23 -16.74
CA GLU A 383 -40.91 19.42 -17.31
C GLU A 383 -40.09 20.71 -17.10
N LYS A 384 -39.61 20.92 -15.86
CA LYS A 384 -38.84 22.10 -15.50
C LYS A 384 -37.51 22.17 -16.30
N LEU A 385 -36.84 21.00 -16.49
CA LEU A 385 -35.60 20.94 -17.26
C LEU A 385 -35.82 21.18 -18.75
N ILE A 386 -36.93 20.71 -19.33
CA ILE A 386 -37.31 21.00 -20.72
C ILE A 386 -37.54 22.49 -20.92
N ASP A 387 -38.29 23.12 -20.04
CA ASP A 387 -38.58 24.57 -20.12
C ASP A 387 -37.28 25.40 -20.00
N LYS A 388 -36.42 25.00 -19.07
CA LYS A 388 -35.12 25.64 -18.88
C LYS A 388 -34.22 25.45 -20.12
N ALA A 389 -34.20 24.24 -20.70
CA ALA A 389 -33.45 23.94 -21.91
C ALA A 389 -33.88 24.77 -23.11
N LYS A 390 -35.21 24.91 -23.32
CA LYS A 390 -35.78 25.80 -24.35
C LYS A 390 -35.36 27.26 -24.14
N SER A 391 -35.47 27.74 -22.87
CA SER A 391 -35.04 29.09 -22.51
C SER A 391 -33.57 29.36 -22.88
N PHE A 392 -32.67 28.38 -22.63
CA PHE A 392 -31.26 28.50 -22.95
C PHE A 392 -30.97 28.49 -24.43
N SER A 393 -31.79 27.82 -25.24
CA SER A 393 -31.67 27.72 -26.67
C SER A 393 -32.46 28.80 -27.44
N GLY A 394 -33.12 29.71 -26.76
CA GLY A 394 -33.93 30.79 -27.36
C GLY A 394 -35.18 30.28 -28.06
N ILE A 395 -35.61 29.06 -27.81
CA ILE A 395 -36.81 28.44 -28.36
C ILE A 395 -38.00 28.79 -27.39
N LYS A 396 -39.04 29.41 -27.97
CA LYS A 396 -40.24 29.71 -27.22
C LYS A 396 -41.21 28.53 -27.17
#